data_91cfdbd68ce93da98b73a2d193cdb8ee
#
_entry.id   91cfdbd68ce93da98b73a2d193cdb8ee
#
_cell.length_a   1.000
_cell.length_b   1.000
_cell.length_c   1.000
_cell.angle_alpha   90.00
_cell.angle_beta   90.00
_cell.angle_gamma   90.00
#
_symmetry.space_group_name_H-M   'P 1'
#
loop_
_entity.id
_entity.type
_entity.pdbx_description
1 polymer ?
#
loop_
_entity_poly.entity_id
_entity_poly.type
_entity_poly.pdbx_seq_one_letter_code
_entity_poly.pdbx_strand_id
1 'polypeptide(L)'
;LNCEILLGGECVNMLSGMISEYRRELNLKTGESVRSFVWTGRNGLSARLEYKRIISDTQKHIIAQKISVMPLGDCSVSIKSGIDAAVTNSGVQHFGAAEKRNFGRGRVGICQKTNESGVAVTVLSELKLGKETKQRVLAERRGVYIDAKTELKGGETLVTEKISAYASARDFE
;
A
#
# COMPACT_ATOMS: atom_id res chain seq x y z
N LEU A 1 4.50 3.30 -3.74
CA LEU A 1 3.16 2.73 -3.47
C LEU A 1 3.03 2.46 -1.97
N ASN A 2 2.38 3.35 -1.27
CA ASN A 2 2.27 3.32 0.19
C ASN A 2 1.11 2.42 0.64
N CYS A 3 1.35 1.64 1.71
CA CYS A 3 0.33 0.94 2.45
C CYS A 3 0.76 0.89 3.93
N GLU A 4 0.05 1.60 4.75
CA GLU A 4 0.25 1.71 6.19
C GLU A 4 -0.87 0.95 6.91
N ILE A 5 -0.50 0.18 7.92
CA ILE A 5 -1.42 -0.61 8.74
C ILE A 5 -1.27 -0.17 10.18
N LEU A 6 -2.39 0.08 10.85
CA LEU A 6 -2.42 0.38 12.27
C LEU A 6 -3.21 -0.70 13.02
N LEU A 7 -2.67 -1.18 14.14
CA LEU A 7 -3.33 -2.07 15.10
C LEU A 7 -3.61 -1.30 16.39
N GLY A 8 -4.88 -1.11 16.72
CA GLY A 8 -5.27 -0.31 17.89
C GLY A 8 -4.70 1.10 17.87
N GLY A 9 -4.49 1.67 16.68
CA GLY A 9 -3.91 3.00 16.49
C GLY A 9 -2.38 3.04 16.40
N GLU A 10 -1.65 1.94 16.68
CA GLU A 10 -0.20 1.88 16.54
C GLU A 10 0.21 1.38 15.15
N CYS A 11 1.15 2.09 14.51
CA CYS A 11 1.61 1.76 13.17
C CYS A 11 2.49 0.51 13.18
N VAL A 12 2.13 -0.47 12.38
CA VAL A 12 2.94 -1.67 12.13
C VAL A 12 4.18 -1.28 11.33
N ASN A 13 5.32 -1.30 12.00
CA ASN A 13 6.59 -0.92 11.43
C ASN A 13 7.65 -1.97 11.79
N MET A 14 8.50 -2.34 10.81
CA MET A 14 9.60 -3.29 11.02
C MET A 14 10.70 -2.78 11.96
N LEU A 15 10.75 -1.45 12.18
CA LEU A 15 11.71 -0.79 13.07
C LEU A 15 11.14 -0.50 14.46
N SER A 16 9.84 -0.71 14.68
CA SER A 16 9.14 -0.53 15.95
C SER A 16 8.36 -1.78 16.31
N GLY A 17 8.26 -2.08 17.59
CA GLY A 17 7.66 -3.31 18.08
C GLY A 17 8.61 -4.53 17.98
N MET A 18 8.11 -5.68 18.38
CA MET A 18 8.83 -6.95 18.27
C MET A 18 8.40 -7.70 17.01
N ILE A 19 9.37 -8.28 16.32
CA ILE A 19 9.14 -9.14 15.16
C ILE A 19 9.52 -10.56 15.51
N SER A 20 8.63 -11.51 15.25
CA SER A 20 8.88 -12.95 15.36
C SER A 20 8.34 -13.68 14.13
N GLU A 21 8.72 -14.94 13.98
CA GLU A 21 8.31 -15.82 12.87
C GLU A 21 8.54 -15.19 11.49
N TYR A 22 9.63 -14.41 11.34
CA TYR A 22 9.92 -13.73 10.10
C TYR A 22 10.33 -14.71 9.01
N ARG A 23 9.65 -14.61 7.86
CA ARG A 23 9.96 -15.37 6.64
C ARG A 23 9.86 -14.45 5.44
N ARG A 24 10.80 -14.59 4.51
CA ARG A 24 10.77 -13.91 3.21
C ARG A 24 11.21 -14.86 2.12
N GLU A 25 10.43 -14.94 1.06
CA GLU A 25 10.66 -15.83 -0.07
C GLU A 25 10.43 -15.10 -1.39
N LEU A 26 11.15 -15.52 -2.41
CA LEU A 26 10.91 -15.17 -3.81
C LEU A 26 10.79 -16.46 -4.61
N ASN A 27 9.65 -16.68 -5.20
CA ASN A 27 9.45 -17.78 -6.15
C ASN A 27 9.94 -17.34 -7.53
N LEU A 28 11.09 -17.85 -7.95
CA LEU A 28 11.70 -17.47 -9.23
C LEU A 28 10.92 -17.95 -10.46
N LYS A 29 10.05 -18.95 -10.29
CA LYS A 29 9.22 -19.46 -11.39
C LYS A 29 8.01 -18.56 -11.66
N THR A 30 7.40 -18.01 -10.60
CA THR A 30 6.19 -17.17 -10.70
C THR A 30 6.47 -15.68 -10.55
N GLY A 31 7.66 -15.29 -10.06
CA GLY A 31 7.99 -13.91 -9.73
C GLY A 31 7.29 -13.40 -8.46
N GLU A 32 6.59 -14.26 -7.72
CA GLU A 32 5.89 -13.85 -6.50
C GLU A 32 6.88 -13.70 -5.33
N SER A 33 6.86 -12.53 -4.69
CA SER A 33 7.56 -12.28 -3.44
C SER A 33 6.58 -12.37 -2.27
N VAL A 34 6.88 -13.19 -1.28
CA VAL A 34 6.10 -13.35 -0.05
C VAL A 34 6.94 -12.93 1.15
N ARG A 35 6.37 -12.15 2.05
CA ARG A 35 6.94 -11.82 3.35
C ARG A 35 5.88 -12.01 4.42
N SER A 36 6.18 -12.78 5.46
CA SER A 36 5.30 -12.97 6.61
C SER A 36 6.06 -12.80 7.92
N PHE A 37 5.36 -12.37 8.95
CA PHE A 37 5.89 -12.23 10.31
C PHE A 37 4.74 -12.04 11.30
N VAL A 38 5.04 -12.23 12.58
CA VAL A 38 4.22 -11.75 13.69
C VAL A 38 4.82 -10.45 14.20
N TRP A 39 4.01 -9.41 14.29
CA TRP A 39 4.37 -8.12 14.88
C TRP A 39 3.65 -7.93 16.20
N THR A 40 4.37 -7.44 17.22
CA THR A 40 3.81 -7.07 18.51
C THR A 40 4.17 -5.62 18.82
N GLY A 41 3.15 -4.79 19.00
CA GLY A 41 3.29 -3.37 19.32
C GLY A 41 3.59 -3.09 20.79
N ARG A 42 3.89 -1.85 21.08
CA ARG A 42 4.09 -1.35 22.46
C ARG A 42 2.78 -1.34 23.25
N ASN A 43 1.66 -1.22 22.55
CA ASN A 43 0.31 -1.33 23.12
C ASN A 43 -0.08 -2.78 23.50
N GLY A 44 0.83 -3.76 23.32
CA GLY A 44 0.61 -5.17 23.62
C GLY A 44 -0.20 -5.93 22.56
N LEU A 45 -0.71 -5.26 21.54
CA LEU A 45 -1.43 -5.93 20.46
C LEU A 45 -0.46 -6.65 19.52
N SER A 46 -0.86 -7.82 19.07
CA SER A 46 -0.09 -8.64 18.14
C SER A 46 -0.93 -9.04 16.94
N ALA A 47 -0.28 -9.15 15.78
CA ALA A 47 -0.92 -9.67 14.58
C ALA A 47 0.07 -10.46 13.73
N ARG A 48 -0.43 -11.47 13.04
CA ARG A 48 0.26 -12.14 11.93
C ARG A 48 -0.02 -11.36 10.65
N LEU A 49 1.03 -11.00 9.94
CA LEU A 49 0.95 -10.28 8.67
C LEU A 49 1.59 -11.10 7.55
N GLU A 50 0.95 -11.08 6.39
CA GLU A 50 1.51 -11.63 5.16
C GLU A 50 1.37 -10.61 4.04
N TYR A 51 2.47 -10.38 3.31
CA TYR A 51 2.54 -9.52 2.14
C TYR A 51 2.96 -10.35 0.93
N LYS A 52 2.11 -10.40 -0.08
CA LYS A 52 2.42 -10.98 -1.40
C LYS A 52 2.52 -9.88 -2.43
N ARG A 53 3.50 -9.97 -3.30
CA ARG A 53 3.71 -9.00 -4.39
C ARG A 53 4.09 -9.72 -5.65
N ILE A 54 3.56 -9.21 -6.75
CA ILE A 54 3.93 -9.63 -8.09
C ILE A 54 3.99 -8.41 -9.01
N ILE A 55 4.98 -8.37 -9.88
CA ILE A 55 5.06 -7.44 -11.00
C ILE A 55 4.67 -8.24 -12.23
N SER A 56 3.71 -7.74 -13.00
CA SER A 56 3.24 -8.45 -14.20
C SER A 56 4.33 -8.42 -15.27
N ASP A 57 4.64 -9.58 -15.84
CA ASP A 57 5.54 -9.70 -16.97
C ASP A 57 4.84 -9.32 -18.29
N THR A 58 3.59 -9.72 -18.45
CA THR A 58 2.79 -9.45 -19.66
C THR A 58 2.23 -8.02 -19.69
N GLN A 59 1.89 -7.48 -18.53
CA GLN A 59 1.36 -6.12 -18.34
C GLN A 59 2.39 -5.27 -17.61
N LYS A 60 3.44 -4.86 -18.30
CA LYS A 60 4.65 -4.22 -17.74
C LYS A 60 4.42 -3.03 -16.81
N HIS A 61 3.24 -2.42 -16.87
CA HIS A 61 2.86 -1.27 -16.06
C HIS A 61 2.10 -1.64 -14.77
N ILE A 62 1.85 -2.93 -14.50
CA ILE A 62 1.00 -3.37 -13.39
C ILE A 62 1.80 -4.05 -12.28
N ILE A 63 1.54 -3.60 -11.07
CA ILE A 63 2.02 -4.21 -9.83
C ILE A 63 0.80 -4.61 -9.00
N ALA A 64 0.73 -5.87 -8.57
CA ALA A 64 -0.29 -6.36 -7.66
C ALA A 64 0.31 -6.67 -6.29
N GLN A 65 -0.44 -6.37 -5.24
CA GLN A 65 -0.09 -6.64 -3.85
C GLN A 65 -1.31 -7.21 -3.14
N LYS A 66 -1.10 -8.26 -2.34
CA LYS A 66 -2.08 -8.79 -1.40
C LYS A 66 -1.51 -8.72 0.00
N ILE A 67 -2.29 -8.20 0.93
CA ILE A 67 -1.90 -8.06 2.33
C ILE A 67 -2.96 -8.75 3.17
N SER A 68 -2.53 -9.68 4.03
CA SER A 68 -3.37 -10.33 5.01
C SER A 68 -2.95 -9.89 6.40
N VAL A 69 -3.91 -9.46 7.21
CA VAL A 69 -3.72 -9.04 8.60
C VAL A 69 -4.64 -9.86 9.48
N MET A 70 -4.07 -10.64 10.41
CA MET A 70 -4.80 -11.45 11.37
C MET A 70 -4.35 -11.06 12.79
N PRO A 71 -5.12 -10.26 13.51
CA PRO A 71 -4.81 -9.95 14.89
C PRO A 71 -4.94 -11.20 15.77
N LEU A 72 -4.11 -11.30 16.81
CA LEU A 72 -4.15 -12.41 17.76
C LEU A 72 -5.13 -12.19 18.91
N GLY A 73 -5.62 -10.96 19.06
CA GLY A 73 -6.69 -10.55 19.98
C GLY A 73 -7.62 -9.55 19.29
N ASP A 74 -8.76 -9.28 19.90
CA ASP A 74 -9.74 -8.31 19.38
C ASP A 74 -9.12 -6.93 19.28
N CYS A 75 -9.18 -6.30 18.11
CA CYS A 75 -8.67 -4.94 17.95
C CYS A 75 -9.21 -4.23 16.71
N SER A 76 -9.07 -2.90 16.72
CA SER A 76 -9.29 -2.11 15.50
C SER A 76 -8.09 -2.22 14.56
N VAL A 77 -8.36 -2.41 13.27
CA VAL A 77 -7.38 -2.40 12.20
C VAL A 77 -7.69 -1.26 11.25
N SER A 78 -6.71 -0.38 11.02
CA SER A 78 -6.82 0.67 10.00
C SER A 78 -5.82 0.41 8.88
N ILE A 79 -6.24 0.68 7.65
CA ILE A 79 -5.40 0.57 6.46
C ILE A 79 -5.47 1.89 5.70
N LYS A 80 -4.31 2.55 5.54
CA LYS A 80 -4.13 3.71 4.67
C LYS A 80 -3.27 3.28 3.48
N SER A 81 -3.85 3.26 2.30
CA SER A 81 -3.17 2.79 1.09
C SER A 81 -3.41 3.73 -0.08
N GLY A 82 -2.37 4.03 -0.84
CA GLY A 82 -2.50 4.96 -1.95
C GLY A 82 -1.17 5.25 -2.65
N ILE A 83 -1.04 6.48 -3.08
CA ILE A 83 0.09 6.98 -3.86
C ILE A 83 0.72 8.12 -3.08
N ASP A 84 1.97 7.92 -2.70
CA ASP A 84 2.83 8.94 -2.14
C ASP A 84 3.68 9.56 -3.26
N ALA A 85 3.50 10.82 -3.49
CA ALA A 85 4.24 11.61 -4.47
C ALA A 85 5.19 12.64 -3.79
N ALA A 86 5.43 12.51 -2.49
CA ALA A 86 6.43 13.27 -1.75
C ALA A 86 7.84 12.65 -1.85
N VAL A 87 7.96 11.51 -2.53
CA VAL A 87 9.23 10.79 -2.67
C VAL A 87 10.28 11.68 -3.33
N THR A 88 11.46 11.73 -2.71
CA THR A 88 12.64 12.45 -3.21
C THR A 88 13.74 11.46 -3.57
N ASN A 89 14.68 11.87 -4.41
CA ASN A 89 15.91 11.15 -4.66
C ASN A 89 17.07 11.98 -4.10
N SER A 90 17.84 11.39 -3.17
CA SER A 90 18.95 12.07 -2.47
C SER A 90 18.56 13.44 -1.90
N GLY A 91 17.33 13.55 -1.36
CA GLY A 91 16.80 14.80 -0.79
C GLY A 91 16.25 15.80 -1.81
N VAL A 92 16.39 15.55 -3.11
CA VAL A 92 15.92 16.43 -4.17
C VAL A 92 14.55 15.97 -4.68
N GLN A 93 13.62 16.93 -4.80
CA GLN A 93 12.29 16.68 -5.37
C GLN A 93 12.34 16.88 -6.90
N HIS A 94 12.23 15.80 -7.65
CA HIS A 94 12.29 15.80 -9.11
C HIS A 94 10.95 16.01 -9.81
N PHE A 95 9.84 16.01 -9.08
CA PHE A 95 8.50 16.17 -9.64
C PHE A 95 7.88 17.50 -9.24
N GLY A 96 7.16 18.12 -10.15
CA GLY A 96 6.33 19.28 -9.93
C GLY A 96 5.09 19.03 -9.08
N ALA A 97 4.10 19.89 -9.21
CA ALA A 97 2.82 19.75 -8.52
C ALA A 97 2.09 18.45 -8.94
N ALA A 98 1.39 17.85 -7.99
CA ALA A 98 0.64 16.61 -8.21
C ALA A 98 -0.83 16.92 -8.51
N GLU A 99 -1.31 16.54 -9.69
CA GLU A 99 -2.75 16.42 -9.94
C GLU A 99 -3.26 15.13 -9.35
N LYS A 100 -4.25 15.23 -8.46
CA LYS A 100 -4.84 14.09 -7.76
C LYS A 100 -6.27 13.87 -8.22
N ARG A 101 -6.65 12.63 -8.41
CA ARG A 101 -8.01 12.25 -8.82
C ARG A 101 -8.56 11.11 -7.96
N ASN A 102 -9.84 11.21 -7.63
CA ASN A 102 -10.63 10.16 -7.04
C ASN A 102 -11.61 9.64 -8.10
N PHE A 103 -11.53 8.36 -8.42
CA PHE A 103 -12.41 7.72 -9.41
C PHE A 103 -13.54 6.92 -8.75
N GLY A 104 -13.66 6.99 -7.41
CA GLY A 104 -14.61 6.19 -6.64
C GLY A 104 -14.21 4.72 -6.54
N ARG A 105 -14.98 3.95 -5.77
CA ARG A 105 -14.82 2.50 -5.61
C ARG A 105 -13.40 2.07 -5.24
N GLY A 106 -12.74 2.81 -4.33
CA GLY A 106 -11.37 2.50 -3.90
C GLY A 106 -10.27 2.81 -4.94
N ARG A 107 -10.56 3.65 -5.95
CA ARG A 107 -9.59 4.00 -7.00
C ARG A 107 -9.15 5.45 -6.91
N VAL A 108 -7.85 5.66 -6.88
CA VAL A 108 -7.21 6.98 -6.83
C VAL A 108 -6.07 7.07 -7.84
N GLY A 109 -5.75 8.28 -8.27
CA GLY A 109 -4.66 8.51 -9.21
C GLY A 109 -3.91 9.80 -8.96
N ILE A 110 -2.65 9.84 -9.38
CA ILE A 110 -1.80 11.03 -9.41
C ILE A 110 -1.15 11.14 -10.79
N CYS A 111 -1.13 12.36 -11.33
CA CYS A 111 -0.31 12.73 -12.47
C CYS A 111 0.66 13.83 -12.05
N GLN A 112 1.93 13.71 -12.41
CA GLN A 112 2.99 14.69 -12.16
C GLN A 112 3.89 14.80 -13.38
N LYS A 113 4.56 15.96 -13.53
CA LYS A 113 5.63 16.15 -14.51
C LYS A 113 6.97 16.25 -13.81
N THR A 114 8.00 15.71 -14.44
CA THR A 114 9.38 15.92 -13.99
C THR A 114 9.77 17.38 -14.19
N ASN A 115 10.54 17.94 -13.24
CA ASN A 115 10.86 19.37 -13.23
C ASN A 115 11.75 19.78 -14.42
N GLU A 116 12.72 18.95 -14.79
CA GLU A 116 13.70 19.26 -15.83
C GLU A 116 13.25 18.77 -17.22
N SER A 117 12.88 17.50 -17.34
CA SER A 117 12.55 16.89 -18.64
C SER A 117 11.10 17.06 -19.07
N GLY A 118 10.21 17.58 -18.19
CA GLY A 118 8.80 17.79 -18.50
C GLY A 118 7.98 16.51 -18.75
N VAL A 119 8.54 15.33 -18.52
CA VAL A 119 7.87 14.04 -18.77
C VAL A 119 6.73 13.86 -17.77
N ALA A 120 5.52 13.64 -18.27
CA ALA A 120 4.38 13.30 -17.43
C ALA A 120 4.47 11.84 -16.97
N VAL A 121 4.23 11.63 -15.68
CA VAL A 121 4.14 10.28 -15.05
C VAL A 121 2.80 10.19 -14.34
N THR A 122 2.05 9.15 -14.65
CA THR A 122 0.74 8.87 -14.05
C THR A 122 0.80 7.55 -13.30
N VAL A 123 0.28 7.55 -12.08
CA VAL A 123 0.10 6.37 -11.26
C VAL A 123 -1.37 6.26 -10.88
N LEU A 124 -1.95 5.09 -11.09
CA LEU A 124 -3.28 4.71 -10.63
C LEU A 124 -3.16 3.63 -9.56
N SER A 125 -4.04 3.62 -8.59
CA SER A 125 -4.09 2.59 -7.56
C SER A 125 -5.53 2.27 -7.19
N GLU A 126 -5.88 0.98 -7.14
CA GLU A 126 -7.14 0.46 -6.63
C GLU A 126 -6.85 -0.34 -5.36
N LEU A 127 -7.65 -0.10 -4.32
CA LEU A 127 -7.67 -0.88 -3.08
C LEU A 127 -9.00 -1.60 -2.95
N LYS A 128 -8.96 -2.93 -2.85
CA LYS A 128 -10.10 -3.77 -2.52
C LYS A 128 -9.91 -4.36 -1.13
N LEU A 129 -10.95 -4.28 -0.31
CA LEU A 129 -10.99 -4.88 1.02
C LEU A 129 -11.87 -6.13 0.97
N GLY A 130 -11.38 -7.23 1.52
CA GLY A 130 -12.12 -8.50 1.58
C GLY A 130 -13.29 -8.51 2.58
N LYS A 131 -13.49 -7.39 3.30
CA LYS A 131 -14.61 -7.14 4.19
C LYS A 131 -15.25 -5.81 3.81
N GLU A 132 -16.58 -5.75 3.80
CA GLU A 132 -17.29 -4.49 3.58
C GLU A 132 -16.90 -3.49 4.67
N THR A 133 -16.30 -2.40 4.27
CA THR A 133 -15.70 -1.42 5.17
C THR A 133 -15.88 -0.04 4.59
N LYS A 134 -16.31 0.91 5.42
CA LYS A 134 -16.44 2.31 5.02
C LYS A 134 -15.04 2.85 4.67
N GLN A 135 -14.91 3.28 3.43
CA GLN A 135 -13.69 3.87 2.91
C GLN A 135 -13.85 5.38 2.75
N ARG A 136 -12.79 6.12 3.02
CA ARG A 136 -12.71 7.55 2.73
C ARG A 136 -11.44 7.84 1.92
N VAL A 137 -11.50 8.84 1.06
CA VAL A 137 -10.35 9.32 0.30
C VAL A 137 -9.70 10.46 1.08
N LEU A 138 -8.39 10.37 1.28
CA LEU A 138 -7.56 11.41 1.87
C LEU A 138 -6.69 12.00 0.78
N ALA A 139 -6.89 13.29 0.48
CA ALA A 139 -6.03 14.03 -0.45
C ALA A 139 -5.09 14.92 0.37
N GLU A 140 -3.82 14.59 0.37
CA GLU A 140 -2.75 15.35 1.01
C GLU A 140 -2.04 16.25 -0.04
N ARG A 141 -1.14 17.13 0.41
CA ARG A 141 -0.43 18.05 -0.49
C ARG A 141 0.23 17.30 -1.65
N ARG A 142 0.92 16.20 -1.38
CA ARG A 142 1.67 15.38 -2.35
C ARG A 142 1.29 13.90 -2.26
N GLY A 143 0.03 13.58 -2.00
CA GLY A 143 -0.42 12.20 -1.91
C GLY A 143 -1.93 12.09 -2.04
N VAL A 144 -2.39 10.91 -2.39
CA VAL A 144 -3.80 10.53 -2.35
C VAL A 144 -3.92 9.10 -1.86
N TYR A 145 -4.80 8.88 -0.88
CA TYR A 145 -4.92 7.62 -0.17
C TYR A 145 -6.38 7.23 0.01
N ILE A 146 -6.60 5.94 0.09
CA ILE A 146 -7.82 5.32 0.62
C ILE A 146 -7.51 4.95 2.08
N ASP A 147 -8.36 5.41 2.98
CA ASP A 147 -8.29 5.10 4.40
C ASP A 147 -9.55 4.32 4.80
N ALA A 148 -9.36 3.20 5.48
CA ALA A 148 -10.40 2.32 5.93
C ALA A 148 -10.09 1.80 7.34
N LYS A 149 -11.14 1.71 8.18
CA LYS A 149 -11.03 1.17 9.54
C LYS A 149 -12.12 0.13 9.77
N THR A 150 -11.73 -0.98 10.40
CA THR A 150 -12.65 -2.07 10.79
C THR A 150 -12.24 -2.65 12.14
N GLU A 151 -13.21 -3.25 12.84
CA GLU A 151 -12.94 -4.06 14.02
C GLU A 151 -12.80 -5.52 13.60
N LEU A 152 -11.79 -6.20 14.13
CA LEU A 152 -11.54 -7.62 13.92
C LEU A 152 -11.49 -8.35 15.25
N LYS A 153 -12.02 -9.56 15.24
CA LYS A 153 -11.84 -10.53 16.33
C LYS A 153 -10.47 -11.21 16.23
N GLY A 154 -9.94 -11.64 17.36
CA GLY A 154 -8.72 -12.44 17.38
C GLY A 154 -8.86 -13.67 16.47
N GLY A 155 -7.89 -13.88 15.56
CA GLY A 155 -7.92 -14.92 14.54
C GLY A 155 -8.72 -14.60 13.27
N GLU A 156 -9.50 -13.52 13.23
CA GLU A 156 -10.18 -13.07 12.01
C GLU A 156 -9.16 -12.44 11.05
N THR A 157 -9.21 -12.79 9.76
CA THR A 157 -8.26 -12.25 8.78
C THR A 157 -8.90 -11.21 7.89
N LEU A 158 -8.31 -10.01 7.87
CA LEU A 158 -8.61 -9.00 6.85
C LEU A 158 -7.64 -9.18 5.67
N VAL A 159 -8.20 -9.44 4.51
CA VAL A 159 -7.45 -9.49 3.24
C VAL A 159 -7.67 -8.20 2.48
N THR A 160 -6.59 -7.61 1.99
CA THR A 160 -6.64 -6.45 1.10
C THR A 160 -5.86 -6.73 -0.17
N GLU A 161 -6.40 -6.29 -1.29
CA GLU A 161 -5.75 -6.38 -2.60
C GLU A 161 -5.53 -4.97 -3.12
N LYS A 162 -4.31 -4.69 -3.55
CA LYS A 162 -3.94 -3.43 -4.17
C LYS A 162 -3.39 -3.71 -5.55
N ILE A 163 -4.01 -3.11 -6.57
CA ILE A 163 -3.50 -3.11 -7.93
C ILE A 163 -3.08 -1.70 -8.26
N SER A 164 -1.87 -1.54 -8.78
CA SER A 164 -1.34 -0.25 -9.20
C SER A 164 -0.84 -0.34 -10.63
N ALA A 165 -1.19 0.67 -11.41
CA ALA A 165 -0.69 0.88 -12.75
C ALA A 165 0.11 2.18 -12.80
N TYR A 166 1.22 2.17 -13.54
CA TYR A 166 2.01 3.37 -13.78
C TYR A 166 2.37 3.49 -15.26
N ALA A 167 2.42 4.71 -15.75
CA ALA A 167 2.80 5.00 -17.11
C ALA A 167 3.46 6.38 -17.20
N SER A 168 4.30 6.56 -18.18
CA SER A 168 4.88 7.86 -18.53
C SER A 168 4.43 8.28 -19.94
N ALA A 169 4.58 9.56 -20.28
CA ALA A 169 4.29 10.03 -21.62
C ALA A 169 5.12 9.30 -22.70
N ARG A 170 6.29 8.79 -22.34
CA ARG A 170 7.17 8.04 -23.26
C ARG A 170 6.71 6.62 -23.58
N ASP A 171 5.73 6.09 -22.84
CA ASP A 171 5.20 4.74 -23.10
C ASP A 171 4.20 4.69 -24.26
N PHE A 172 3.84 5.85 -24.80
CA PHE A 172 2.80 6.03 -25.82
C PHE A 172 3.29 6.81 -27.04
N GLU A 173 4.60 6.99 -27.20
CA GLU A 173 5.25 7.60 -28.37
C GLU A 173 5.50 6.58 -29.47
#